data_447129290e5f65fdb8211960850beaf7
#
_entry.id   447129290e5f65fdb8211960850beaf7
#
_cell.length_a   1.000
_cell.length_b   1.000
_cell.length_c   1.000
_cell.angle_alpha   90.00
_cell.angle_beta   90.00
_cell.angle_gamma   90.00
#
_symmetry.space_group_name_H-M   'P 1'
#
loop_
_entity.id
_entity.type
_entity.pdbx_description
1 polymer ?
#
loop_
_entity_poly.entity_id
_entity_poly.type
_entity_poly.pdbx_seq_one_letter_code
_entity_poly.pdbx_strand_id
1 'polypeptide(L)'
;KDFKVAVKVTQKQCFGSAGCNVTFRIDPSYTGPAIPADQTYEVVYEIRGGDEPLRNRFTITGDTATYDQDEMIGTKTSKAVLTAIVVEVNEL
;
A
#
# COMPACT_ATOMS: atom_id res chain seq x y z
N LYS A 1 -3.37 12.40 5.23
CA LYS A 1 -3.08 13.15 6.47
C LYS A 1 -3.14 12.26 7.68
N ASP A 2 -4.36 11.84 8.04
CA ASP A 2 -4.51 10.98 9.20
C ASP A 2 -4.24 9.52 8.86
N PHE A 3 -4.27 9.17 7.58
CA PHE A 3 -3.97 7.83 7.10
C PHE A 3 -2.56 7.76 6.57
N LYS A 4 -1.84 6.74 6.96
CA LYS A 4 -0.50 6.45 6.46
C LYS A 4 -0.43 5.00 6.04
N VAL A 5 0.38 4.74 5.02
CA VAL A 5 0.57 3.38 4.53
C VAL A 5 2.07 3.13 4.45
N ALA A 6 2.52 2.12 5.18
CA ALA A 6 3.89 1.65 5.09
C ALA A 6 3.94 0.43 4.18
N VAL A 7 5.13 0.15 3.63
CA VAL A 7 5.34 -1.00 2.77
C VAL A 7 6.31 -1.94 3.47
N LYS A 8 5.94 -3.21 3.56
CA LYS A 8 6.80 -4.24 4.10
C LYS A 8 7.06 -5.27 3.01
N VAL A 9 8.30 -5.33 2.53
CA VAL A 9 8.71 -6.31 1.52
C VAL A 9 8.83 -7.67 2.21
N THR A 10 8.13 -8.66 1.66
CA THR A 10 8.15 -10.02 2.21
C THR A 10 8.93 -10.99 1.35
N GLN A 11 9.09 -10.70 0.06
CA GLN A 11 9.85 -11.57 -0.84
C GLN A 11 10.35 -10.76 -2.02
N LYS A 12 11.54 -11.11 -2.50
CA LYS A 12 12.14 -10.45 -3.64
C LYS A 12 12.81 -11.52 -4.49
N GLN A 13 12.48 -11.55 -5.77
CA GLN A 13 13.07 -12.50 -6.71
C GLN A 13 13.57 -11.73 -7.93
N CYS A 14 14.86 -11.86 -8.21
CA CYS A 14 15.51 -11.11 -9.26
C CYS A 14 15.97 -12.03 -10.39
N PHE A 15 15.95 -11.51 -11.62
CA PHE A 15 16.22 -12.26 -12.83
C PHE A 15 17.31 -11.59 -13.66
N GLY A 16 18.33 -11.06 -13.02
CA GLY A 16 19.43 -10.39 -13.72
C GLY A 16 18.93 -9.12 -14.41
N SER A 17 19.23 -8.98 -15.69
CA SER A 17 18.86 -7.78 -16.44
C SER A 17 17.36 -7.63 -16.65
N ALA A 18 16.58 -8.66 -16.41
CA ALA A 18 15.12 -8.61 -16.52
C ALA A 18 14.46 -7.92 -15.32
N GLY A 19 15.24 -7.59 -14.27
CA GLY A 19 14.71 -6.91 -13.11
C GLY A 19 14.26 -7.88 -12.03
N CYS A 20 13.41 -7.40 -11.14
CA CYS A 20 12.97 -8.16 -9.98
C CYS A 20 11.46 -8.13 -9.84
N ASN A 21 10.91 -9.18 -9.24
CA ASN A 21 9.55 -9.18 -8.74
C ASN A 21 9.61 -9.06 -7.22
N VAL A 22 8.89 -8.09 -6.69
CA VAL A 22 8.88 -7.82 -5.25
C VAL A 22 7.48 -8.06 -4.73
N THR A 23 7.37 -8.94 -3.75
CA THR A 23 6.11 -9.18 -3.04
C THR A 23 6.14 -8.35 -1.77
N PHE A 24 5.07 -7.64 -1.49
CA PHE A 24 5.02 -6.77 -0.33
C PHE A 24 3.62 -6.76 0.28
N ARG A 25 3.55 -6.25 1.49
CA ARG A 25 2.31 -5.98 2.20
C ARG A 25 2.26 -4.53 2.57
N ILE A 26 1.06 -3.96 2.58
CA ILE A 26 0.89 -2.64 3.16
C ILE A 26 0.62 -2.78 4.64
N ASP A 27 1.01 -1.75 5.38
CA ASP A 27 0.75 -1.65 6.81
C ASP A 27 0.08 -0.30 7.04
N PRO A 28 -1.25 -0.24 6.92
CA PRO A 28 -1.96 1.02 7.07
C PRO A 28 -2.08 1.39 8.54
N SER A 29 -2.04 2.69 8.80
CA SER A 29 -2.25 3.23 10.13
C SER A 29 -3.11 4.50 10.06
N TYR A 30 -3.80 4.75 11.14
CA TYR A 30 -4.68 5.90 11.25
C TYR A 30 -4.45 6.58 12.59
N THR A 31 -4.20 7.88 12.56
CA THR A 31 -3.89 8.65 13.77
C THR A 31 -4.89 9.77 14.05
N GLY A 32 -5.95 9.87 13.25
CA GLY A 32 -6.96 10.89 13.42
C GLY A 32 -7.98 10.57 14.51
N PRO A 33 -9.06 11.35 14.57
CA PRO A 33 -10.14 11.08 15.52
C PRO A 33 -10.78 9.72 15.28
N ALA A 34 -11.33 9.11 16.33
CA ALA A 34 -11.96 7.81 16.23
C ALA A 34 -13.04 7.81 15.15
N ILE A 35 -13.02 6.78 14.31
CA ILE A 35 -14.01 6.62 13.26
C ILE A 35 -15.23 5.92 13.84
N PRO A 36 -16.44 6.48 13.63
CA PRO A 36 -17.66 5.80 14.11
C PRO A 36 -17.77 4.40 13.53
N ALA A 37 -18.35 3.48 14.30
CA ALA A 37 -18.41 2.07 13.89
C ALA A 37 -19.19 1.84 12.60
N ASP A 38 -20.09 2.76 12.24
CA ASP A 38 -20.90 2.66 11.03
C ASP A 38 -20.37 3.52 9.88
N GLN A 39 -19.20 4.15 10.06
CA GLN A 39 -18.60 5.00 9.04
C GLN A 39 -17.51 4.23 8.32
N THR A 40 -17.56 4.29 6.99
CA THR A 40 -16.57 3.63 6.14
C THR A 40 -15.85 4.66 5.27
N TYR A 41 -14.53 4.54 5.20
CA TYR A 41 -13.70 5.32 4.30
C TYR A 41 -13.00 4.39 3.32
N GLU A 42 -12.85 4.86 2.09
CA GLU A 42 -12.01 4.21 1.09
C GLU A 42 -10.72 5.01 0.98
N VAL A 43 -9.60 4.36 1.17
CA VAL A 43 -8.28 4.99 1.09
C VAL A 43 -7.57 4.46 -0.14
N VAL A 44 -7.28 5.36 -1.07
CA VAL A 44 -6.55 5.03 -2.29
C VAL A 44 -5.10 5.40 -2.08
N TYR A 45 -4.21 4.47 -2.35
CA TYR A 45 -2.77 4.69 -2.18
C TYR A 45 -2.03 4.31 -3.46
N GLU A 46 -0.84 4.86 -3.59
CA GLU A 46 0.02 4.60 -4.72
C GLU A 46 1.37 4.08 -4.23
N ILE A 47 1.81 2.97 -4.80
CA ILE A 47 3.12 2.40 -4.53
C ILE A 47 4.09 2.95 -5.56
N ARG A 48 5.17 3.55 -5.09
CA ARG A 48 6.22 4.15 -5.93
C ARG A 48 7.55 3.46 -5.67
N GLY A 49 8.44 3.55 -6.66
CA GLY A 49 9.75 2.92 -6.59
C GLY A 49 9.90 1.70 -7.45
N GLY A 50 8.80 1.18 -8.01
CA GLY A 50 8.83 0.09 -8.97
C GLY A 50 8.96 0.61 -10.40
N ASP A 51 8.78 -0.29 -11.37
CA ASP A 51 8.86 0.06 -12.78
C ASP A 51 7.79 1.08 -13.17
N GLU A 52 6.59 0.91 -12.61
CA GLU A 52 5.48 1.83 -12.82
C GLU A 52 4.74 2.02 -11.50
N PRO A 53 4.10 3.19 -11.31
CA PRO A 53 3.30 3.38 -10.11
C PRO A 53 2.15 2.38 -10.08
N LEU A 54 1.89 1.84 -8.90
CA LEU A 54 0.80 0.89 -8.69
C LEU A 54 -0.20 1.51 -7.72
N ARG A 55 -1.45 1.66 -8.16
CA ARG A 55 -2.52 2.16 -7.30
C ARG A 55 -3.38 1.03 -6.82
N ASN A 56 -3.76 1.12 -5.56
CA ASN A 56 -4.69 0.18 -4.96
C ASN A 56 -5.45 0.93 -3.86
N ARG A 57 -6.34 0.23 -3.20
CA ARG A 57 -7.18 0.85 -2.17
C ARG A 57 -7.48 -0.15 -1.08
N PHE A 58 -7.82 0.38 0.08
CA PHE A 58 -8.39 -0.41 1.16
C PHE A 58 -9.56 0.36 1.77
N THR A 59 -10.39 -0.36 2.51
CA THR A 59 -11.49 0.27 3.24
C THR A 59 -11.25 0.12 4.72
N ILE A 60 -11.72 1.11 5.48
CA ILE A 60 -11.68 1.07 6.92
C ILE A 60 -13.06 1.45 7.44
N THR A 61 -13.61 0.60 8.30
CA THR A 61 -14.92 0.82 8.94
C THR A 61 -14.69 0.78 10.44
N GLY A 62 -14.98 1.90 11.11
CA GLY A 62 -14.65 1.98 12.51
C GLY A 62 -13.15 1.78 12.72
N ASP A 63 -12.77 0.73 13.41
CA ASP A 63 -11.37 0.40 13.66
C ASP A 63 -10.88 -0.82 12.87
N THR A 64 -11.66 -1.25 11.86
CA THR A 64 -11.34 -2.45 11.08
C THR A 64 -10.97 -2.08 9.65
N ALA A 65 -9.76 -2.42 9.23
CA ALA A 65 -9.30 -2.20 7.86
C ALA A 65 -9.32 -3.51 7.08
N THR A 66 -9.73 -3.43 5.81
CA THR A 66 -9.74 -4.58 4.90
C THR A 66 -8.87 -4.25 3.71
N TYR A 67 -7.82 -5.04 3.47
CA TYR A 67 -6.86 -4.80 2.41
C TYR A 67 -6.28 -6.11 1.91
N ASP A 68 -5.62 -6.05 0.75
CA ASP A 68 -4.98 -7.23 0.17
C ASP A 68 -3.83 -7.70 1.04
N GLN A 69 -3.71 -9.02 1.19
CA GLN A 69 -2.66 -9.61 2.01
C GLN A 69 -1.28 -9.42 1.37
N ASP A 70 -1.16 -9.78 0.10
CA ASP A 70 0.09 -9.70 -0.61
C ASP A 70 -0.13 -9.01 -1.94
N GLU A 71 0.81 -8.14 -2.31
CA GLU A 71 0.82 -7.47 -3.60
C GLU A 71 2.18 -7.69 -4.24
N MET A 72 2.24 -7.55 -5.55
CA MET A 72 3.47 -7.78 -6.29
C MET A 72 3.71 -6.63 -7.25
N ILE A 73 4.96 -6.21 -7.36
CA ILE A 73 5.35 -5.14 -8.27
C ILE A 73 6.71 -5.48 -8.87
N GLY A 74 6.90 -5.09 -10.13
CA GLY A 74 8.19 -5.22 -10.79
C GLY A 74 9.09 -4.06 -10.45
N THR A 75 10.39 -4.35 -10.27
CA THR A 75 11.40 -3.32 -10.09
C THR A 75 12.57 -3.61 -11.00
N LYS A 76 13.36 -2.58 -11.35
CA LYS A 76 14.49 -2.74 -12.23
C LYS A 76 15.68 -3.39 -11.53
N THR A 77 15.85 -3.14 -10.26
CA THR A 77 16.98 -3.66 -9.49
C THR A 77 16.52 -4.13 -8.12
N SER A 78 17.37 -4.95 -7.47
CA SER A 78 17.09 -5.41 -6.11
C SER A 78 17.23 -4.29 -5.08
N LYS A 79 17.78 -3.14 -5.48
CA LYS A 79 18.00 -2.01 -4.57
C LYS A 79 16.86 -1.01 -4.59
N ALA A 80 15.84 -1.22 -5.42
CA ALA A 80 14.71 -0.31 -5.48
C ALA A 80 14.01 -0.26 -4.13
N VAL A 81 13.63 0.94 -3.71
CA VAL A 81 12.92 1.17 -2.45
C VAL A 81 11.48 1.49 -2.76
N LEU A 82 10.57 0.71 -2.19
CA LEU A 82 9.14 0.92 -2.39
C LEU A 82 8.59 1.80 -1.28
N THR A 83 7.78 2.77 -1.67
CA THR A 83 7.08 3.64 -0.73
C THR A 83 5.61 3.70 -1.10
N ALA A 84 4.76 3.99 -0.12
CA ALA A 84 3.34 4.14 -0.36
C ALA A 84 2.89 5.54 0.04
N ILE A 85 2.04 6.13 -0.78
CA ILE A 85 1.49 7.46 -0.53
C ILE A 85 -0.02 7.36 -0.63
N VAL A 86 -0.72 7.93 0.35
CA VAL A 86 -2.18 8.08 0.26
C VAL A 86 -2.46 9.21 -0.71
N VAL A 87 -3.20 8.91 -1.78
CA VAL A 87 -3.50 9.91 -2.82
C VAL A 87 -4.93 10.40 -2.76
N GLU A 88 -5.82 9.63 -2.11
CA GLU A 88 -7.23 10.00 -2.05
C GLU A 88 -7.91 9.28 -0.90
N VAL A 89 -8.82 9.98 -0.23
CA VAL A 89 -9.64 9.40 0.84
C VAL A 89 -11.08 9.76 0.53
N ASN A 90 -11.94 8.76 0.42
CA ASN A 90 -13.35 8.95 0.10
C ASN A 90 -14.21 8.43 1.25
N GLU A 91 -15.17 9.22 1.64
CA GLU A 91 -16.16 8.79 2.62
C GLU A 91 -17.28 8.06 1.88
N LEU A 92 -17.57 6.84 2.31
CA LEU A 92 -18.58 6.01 1.66
C LEU A 92 -19.92 6.02 2.42
#